data_51fec59a3f2c105b2b1a4c41d7096429
#
_entry.id   51fec59a3f2c105b2b1a4c41d7096429
#
_cell.length_a   1.000
_cell.length_b   1.000
_cell.length_c   1.000
_cell.angle_alpha   90.00
_cell.angle_beta   90.00
_cell.angle_gamma   90.00
#
_symmetry.space_group_name_H-M   'P 1'
#
loop_
_entity.id
_entity.type
_entity.pdbx_description
1 polymer ?
#
loop_
_entity_poly.entity_id
_entity_poly.type
_entity_poly.pdbx_seq_one_letter_code
_entity_poly.pdbx_strand_id
1 'polypeptide(L)'
;KMENTDFPTFSDLESRLKALEETDPKRYKRIEDFIYSLEDFTIGSRTIFNGHTNIDLNNPLICFSLRDLQTEEGIRDLAYLNSFSYLFEEITNNPQIVTSVYADEFHFLLKNKISADFFFQAYKRFRKYNADCTVSTQQIDDVLKAPDNIGKAIIGNSFTKVFFGLDETEAQGISNELKLKLTKKELSFITSKRQGEALLFHGTKRAKIKVDLTQEEMRLLNPGEYEDIYGVSPKKEINWLLRSKIQ
;
A
#
# COMPACT_ATOMS: atom_id res chain seq x y z
N LYS A 1 -11.52 -24.66 14.08
CA LYS A 1 -10.53 -23.82 13.36
C LYS A 1 -9.29 -24.66 13.21
N MET A 2 -8.76 -24.80 11.99
CA MET A 2 -7.46 -25.45 11.77
C MET A 2 -6.38 -24.55 12.39
N GLU A 3 -5.39 -25.15 13.01
CA GLU A 3 -4.22 -24.40 13.47
C GLU A 3 -3.37 -23.97 12.27
N ASN A 4 -2.60 -22.92 12.42
CA ASN A 4 -1.78 -22.37 11.32
C ASN A 4 -0.75 -23.42 10.79
N THR A 5 -0.33 -24.32 11.65
CA THR A 5 0.59 -25.45 11.34
C THR A 5 -0.06 -26.57 10.52
N ASP A 6 -1.39 -26.57 10.35
CA ASP A 6 -2.10 -27.58 9.55
C ASP A 6 -2.04 -27.32 8.03
N PHE A 7 -1.56 -26.14 7.64
CA PHE A 7 -1.43 -25.78 6.23
C PHE A 7 -0.05 -26.18 5.69
N PRO A 8 0.01 -26.78 4.46
CA PRO A 8 1.27 -27.19 3.87
C PRO A 8 2.16 -25.98 3.51
N THR A 9 3.45 -26.18 3.63
CA THR A 9 4.50 -25.25 3.20
C THR A 9 5.02 -25.60 1.81
N PHE A 10 5.93 -24.79 1.26
CA PHE A 10 6.63 -25.16 0.02
C PHE A 10 7.49 -26.41 0.19
N SER A 11 8.09 -26.63 1.37
CA SER A 11 8.83 -27.88 1.67
C SER A 11 7.97 -29.12 1.62
N ASP A 12 6.71 -29.02 2.11
CA ASP A 12 5.76 -30.14 2.03
C ASP A 12 5.39 -30.45 0.58
N LEU A 13 5.17 -29.39 -0.22
CA LEU A 13 4.89 -29.52 -1.64
C LEU A 13 6.07 -30.18 -2.38
N GLU A 14 7.29 -29.66 -2.17
CA GLU A 14 8.50 -30.19 -2.78
C GLU A 14 8.69 -31.68 -2.45
N SER A 15 8.55 -32.06 -1.17
CA SER A 15 8.69 -33.43 -0.71
C SER A 15 7.68 -34.36 -1.39
N ARG A 16 6.42 -33.91 -1.53
CA ARG A 16 5.38 -34.65 -2.26
C ARG A 16 5.66 -34.81 -3.74
N LEU A 17 6.20 -33.77 -4.38
CA LEU A 17 6.53 -33.82 -5.80
C LEU A 17 7.75 -34.71 -6.06
N LYS A 18 8.78 -34.65 -5.21
CA LYS A 18 9.96 -35.52 -5.29
C LYS A 18 9.59 -36.99 -5.11
N ALA A 19 8.63 -37.33 -4.27
CA ALA A 19 8.14 -38.69 -4.10
C ALA A 19 7.51 -39.31 -5.38
N LEU A 20 7.15 -38.47 -6.38
CA LEU A 20 6.69 -38.97 -7.67
C LEU A 20 7.82 -39.64 -8.49
N GLU A 21 9.10 -39.38 -8.19
CA GLU A 21 10.22 -40.03 -8.86
C GLU A 21 10.12 -41.55 -8.76
N GLU A 22 9.73 -42.06 -7.58
CA GLU A 22 9.56 -43.47 -7.30
C GLU A 22 8.20 -44.03 -7.74
N THR A 23 7.14 -43.24 -7.56
CA THR A 23 5.75 -43.72 -7.74
C THR A 23 5.22 -43.53 -9.16
N ASP A 24 5.61 -42.44 -9.85
CA ASP A 24 5.25 -42.16 -11.22
C ASP A 24 6.38 -41.39 -11.94
N PRO A 25 7.45 -42.07 -12.38
CA PRO A 25 8.59 -41.44 -13.04
C PRO A 25 8.25 -40.65 -14.30
N LYS A 26 7.19 -41.03 -15.01
CA LYS A 26 6.76 -40.30 -16.21
C LYS A 26 6.20 -38.96 -15.87
N ARG A 27 5.45 -38.87 -14.80
CA ARG A 27 4.88 -37.61 -14.30
C ARG A 27 5.95 -36.74 -13.70
N TYR A 28 6.87 -37.32 -12.91
CA TYR A 28 8.02 -36.62 -12.35
C TYR A 28 8.83 -35.89 -13.42
N LYS A 29 9.20 -36.59 -14.50
CA LYS A 29 9.97 -36.01 -15.62
C LYS A 29 9.30 -34.81 -16.27
N ARG A 30 7.97 -34.70 -16.22
CA ARG A 30 7.22 -33.56 -16.79
C ARG A 30 7.25 -32.33 -15.91
N ILE A 31 7.54 -32.48 -14.64
CA ILE A 31 7.51 -31.41 -13.63
C ILE A 31 8.88 -31.16 -12.99
N GLU A 32 9.92 -31.81 -13.50
CA GLU A 32 11.28 -31.73 -12.96
C GLU A 32 11.77 -30.27 -12.91
N ASP A 33 11.60 -29.50 -14.00
CA ASP A 33 11.97 -28.08 -14.04
C ASP A 33 11.20 -27.23 -13.04
N PHE A 34 9.94 -27.57 -12.74
CA PHE A 34 9.16 -26.91 -11.72
C PHE A 34 9.71 -27.23 -10.33
N ILE A 35 10.11 -28.47 -10.06
CA ILE A 35 10.72 -28.87 -8.78
C ILE A 35 12.03 -28.11 -8.55
N TYR A 36 12.89 -28.00 -9.57
CA TYR A 36 14.11 -27.18 -9.47
C TYR A 36 13.79 -25.70 -9.16
N SER A 37 12.77 -25.16 -9.80
CA SER A 37 12.33 -23.78 -9.52
C SER A 37 11.80 -23.62 -8.09
N LEU A 38 11.20 -24.66 -7.54
CA LEU A 38 10.68 -24.67 -6.17
C LEU A 38 11.79 -24.69 -5.12
N GLU A 39 12.97 -25.23 -5.45
CA GLU A 39 14.13 -25.24 -4.55
C GLU A 39 14.57 -23.83 -4.13
N ASP A 40 14.35 -22.80 -4.95
CA ASP A 40 14.60 -21.42 -4.56
C ASP A 40 13.80 -21.00 -3.31
N PHE A 41 12.64 -21.61 -3.10
CA PHE A 41 11.76 -21.31 -1.97
C PHE A 41 12.02 -22.19 -0.76
N THR A 42 12.64 -23.37 -0.93
CA THR A 42 12.83 -24.34 0.16
C THR A 42 14.24 -24.29 0.75
N ILE A 43 15.26 -24.10 -0.08
CA ILE A 43 16.68 -24.07 0.33
C ILE A 43 17.46 -22.88 -0.26
N GLY A 44 16.89 -22.16 -1.23
CA GLY A 44 17.52 -21.03 -1.93
C GLY A 44 17.32 -19.67 -1.24
N SER A 45 17.35 -18.60 -2.03
CA SER A 45 17.30 -17.22 -1.54
C SER A 45 15.89 -16.75 -1.11
N ARG A 46 14.83 -17.48 -1.48
CA ARG A 46 13.44 -17.12 -1.24
C ARG A 46 12.77 -17.88 -0.11
N THR A 47 13.56 -18.50 0.77
CA THR A 47 13.06 -19.28 1.92
C THR A 47 12.23 -18.50 2.90
N ILE A 48 12.29 -17.16 2.88
CA ILE A 48 11.44 -16.27 3.68
C ILE A 48 9.94 -16.53 3.46
N PHE A 49 9.56 -17.07 2.29
CA PHE A 49 8.17 -17.43 1.98
C PHE A 49 7.82 -18.87 2.33
N ASN A 50 8.79 -19.67 2.81
CA ASN A 50 8.60 -21.07 3.15
C ASN A 50 8.31 -21.23 4.64
N GLY A 51 7.13 -20.80 5.05
CA GLY A 51 6.74 -20.90 6.45
C GLY A 51 5.26 -20.60 6.64
N HIS A 52 4.78 -20.85 7.85
CA HIS A 52 3.44 -20.49 8.25
C HIS A 52 3.35 -18.99 8.54
N THR A 53 2.18 -18.43 8.33
CA THR A 53 1.91 -17.03 8.68
C THR A 53 2.17 -16.80 10.17
N ASN A 54 3.06 -15.88 10.49
CA ASN A 54 3.51 -15.56 11.86
C ASN A 54 3.05 -14.19 12.34
N ILE A 55 2.13 -13.56 11.63
CA ILE A 55 1.54 -12.25 11.98
C ILE A 55 0.09 -12.43 12.43
N ASP A 56 -0.34 -11.61 13.38
CA ASP A 56 -1.73 -11.56 13.81
C ASP A 56 -2.55 -10.70 12.81
N LEU A 57 -3.28 -11.39 11.96
CA LEU A 57 -4.15 -10.78 10.94
C LEU A 57 -5.55 -10.43 11.49
N ASN A 58 -5.83 -10.70 12.78
CA ASN A 58 -7.10 -10.31 13.42
C ASN A 58 -7.04 -8.88 13.99
N ASN A 59 -5.91 -8.19 13.87
CA ASN A 59 -5.77 -6.82 14.33
C ASN A 59 -6.57 -5.89 13.39
N PRO A 60 -7.41 -4.99 13.93
CA PRO A 60 -8.15 -4.03 13.11
C PRO A 60 -7.27 -3.00 12.41
N LEU A 61 -6.02 -2.84 12.83
CA LEU A 61 -5.03 -1.99 12.19
C LEU A 61 -3.79 -2.82 11.84
N ILE A 62 -3.55 -3.00 10.54
CA ILE A 62 -2.40 -3.73 10.01
C ILE A 62 -1.57 -2.79 9.15
N CYS A 63 -0.25 -2.76 9.36
CA CYS A 63 0.68 -1.99 8.55
C CYS A 63 1.71 -2.94 7.90
N PHE A 64 1.75 -2.97 6.58
CA PHE A 64 2.77 -3.67 5.80
C PHE A 64 3.90 -2.70 5.44
N SER A 65 5.07 -2.83 6.08
CA SER A 65 6.25 -2.08 5.67
C SER A 65 6.93 -2.79 4.51
N LEU A 66 6.88 -2.18 3.34
CA LEU A 66 7.47 -2.72 2.10
C LEU A 66 8.79 -2.03 1.75
N ARG A 67 9.30 -1.19 2.66
CA ARG A 67 10.48 -0.34 2.42
C ARG A 67 11.74 -1.17 2.16
N ASP A 68 11.97 -2.19 2.95
CA ASP A 68 13.20 -3.00 2.89
C ASP A 68 13.21 -3.95 1.68
N LEU A 69 12.05 -4.15 1.03
CA LEU A 69 11.91 -4.99 -0.16
C LEU A 69 12.20 -4.25 -1.48
N GLN A 70 12.45 -2.94 -1.43
CA GLN A 70 12.62 -2.13 -2.66
C GLN A 70 13.88 -2.50 -3.46
N THR A 71 14.90 -3.04 -2.80
CA THR A 71 16.19 -3.38 -3.40
C THR A 71 16.25 -4.77 -4.05
N GLU A 72 15.32 -5.66 -3.72
CA GLU A 72 15.32 -7.06 -4.18
C GLU A 72 14.07 -7.36 -5.02
N GLU A 73 14.16 -7.18 -6.35
CA GLU A 73 13.00 -7.26 -7.25
C GLU A 73 12.20 -8.56 -7.12
N GLY A 74 12.86 -9.71 -7.12
CA GLY A 74 12.17 -11.01 -7.07
C GLY A 74 11.42 -11.25 -5.76
N ILE A 75 11.99 -10.83 -4.63
CA ILE A 75 11.36 -10.94 -3.31
C ILE A 75 10.24 -9.92 -3.18
N ARG A 76 10.45 -8.69 -3.66
CA ARG A 76 9.45 -7.63 -3.67
C ARG A 76 8.18 -8.05 -4.39
N ASP A 77 8.30 -8.61 -5.60
CA ASP A 77 7.17 -9.00 -6.42
C ASP A 77 6.32 -10.08 -5.74
N LEU A 78 6.97 -11.04 -5.11
CA LEU A 78 6.30 -12.11 -4.35
C LEU A 78 5.62 -11.56 -3.08
N ALA A 79 6.29 -10.65 -2.37
CA ALA A 79 5.70 -10.00 -1.20
C ALA A 79 4.48 -9.16 -1.58
N TYR A 80 4.54 -8.42 -2.69
CA TYR A 80 3.40 -7.69 -3.22
C TYR A 80 2.25 -8.62 -3.61
N LEU A 81 2.55 -9.69 -4.34
CA LEU A 81 1.55 -10.68 -4.73
C LEU A 81 0.86 -11.28 -3.50
N ASN A 82 1.62 -11.69 -2.51
CA ASN A 82 1.09 -12.30 -1.29
C ASN A 82 0.25 -11.30 -0.48
N SER A 83 0.79 -10.11 -0.19
CA SER A 83 0.11 -9.09 0.62
C SER A 83 -1.16 -8.58 -0.06
N PHE A 84 -1.10 -8.27 -1.35
CA PHE A 84 -2.26 -7.73 -2.06
C PHE A 84 -3.31 -8.79 -2.37
N SER A 85 -2.92 -10.05 -2.59
CA SER A 85 -3.87 -11.16 -2.71
C SER A 85 -4.62 -11.37 -1.41
N TYR A 86 -3.91 -11.38 -0.28
CA TYR A 86 -4.53 -11.46 1.05
C TYR A 86 -5.51 -10.31 1.29
N LEU A 87 -5.09 -9.06 1.05
CA LEU A 87 -5.96 -7.90 1.25
C LEU A 87 -7.22 -7.97 0.37
N PHE A 88 -7.07 -8.37 -0.89
CA PHE A 88 -8.19 -8.49 -1.80
C PHE A 88 -9.17 -9.58 -1.37
N GLU A 89 -8.66 -10.72 -0.95
CA GLU A 89 -9.46 -11.83 -0.46
C GLU A 89 -10.18 -11.45 0.85
N GLU A 90 -9.50 -10.85 1.80
CA GLU A 90 -10.08 -10.41 3.07
C GLU A 90 -11.22 -9.41 2.85
N ILE A 91 -11.02 -8.41 1.99
CA ILE A 91 -12.03 -7.41 1.66
C ILE A 91 -13.23 -8.04 0.95
N THR A 92 -12.99 -8.92 -0.03
CA THR A 92 -14.08 -9.49 -0.83
C THR A 92 -14.89 -10.53 -0.10
N ASN A 93 -14.29 -11.27 0.84
CA ASN A 93 -14.97 -12.27 1.66
C ASN A 93 -15.71 -11.67 2.86
N ASN A 94 -15.35 -10.46 3.28
CA ASN A 94 -15.92 -9.79 4.46
C ASN A 94 -16.59 -8.44 4.13
N PRO A 95 -17.52 -8.36 3.18
CA PRO A 95 -18.13 -7.09 2.74
C PRO A 95 -19.00 -6.41 3.81
N GLN A 96 -19.29 -7.10 4.93
CA GLN A 96 -19.97 -6.54 6.10
C GLN A 96 -19.06 -5.67 6.97
N ILE A 97 -17.73 -5.75 6.78
CA ILE A 97 -16.73 -4.95 7.51
C ILE A 97 -16.37 -3.76 6.63
N VAL A 98 -16.39 -2.56 7.21
CA VAL A 98 -15.85 -1.37 6.53
C VAL A 98 -14.33 -1.47 6.58
N THR A 99 -13.69 -1.53 5.41
CA THR A 99 -12.25 -1.65 5.30
C THR A 99 -11.66 -0.47 4.54
N SER A 100 -10.68 0.20 5.14
CA SER A 100 -9.94 1.29 4.50
C SER A 100 -8.50 0.88 4.22
N VAL A 101 -8.08 1.01 2.98
CA VAL A 101 -6.71 0.71 2.53
C VAL A 101 -5.97 2.02 2.27
N TYR A 102 -4.85 2.23 2.95
CA TYR A 102 -4.00 3.40 2.78
C TYR A 102 -2.67 2.98 2.16
N ALA A 103 -2.26 3.67 1.11
CA ALA A 103 -0.95 3.45 0.49
C ALA A 103 -0.18 4.76 0.40
N ASP A 104 0.93 4.83 1.13
CA ASP A 104 1.85 5.96 1.08
C ASP A 104 2.92 5.75 0.01
N GLU A 105 3.52 6.85 -0.45
CA GLU A 105 4.52 6.88 -1.53
C GLU A 105 4.07 6.07 -2.75
N PHE A 106 2.83 6.26 -3.14
CA PHE A 106 2.12 5.45 -4.13
C PHE A 106 2.82 5.33 -5.49
N HIS A 107 3.63 6.31 -5.85
CA HIS A 107 4.42 6.28 -7.08
C HIS A 107 5.37 5.07 -7.16
N PHE A 108 5.87 4.56 -6.02
CA PHE A 108 6.68 3.33 -6.00
C PHE A 108 5.85 2.09 -6.35
N LEU A 109 4.61 2.04 -5.87
CA LEU A 109 3.71 0.93 -6.13
C LEU A 109 3.25 0.88 -7.60
N LEU A 110 3.20 2.01 -8.28
CA LEU A 110 2.86 2.07 -9.70
C LEU A 110 3.98 1.58 -10.63
N LYS A 111 5.23 1.52 -10.16
CA LYS A 111 6.36 0.99 -10.95
C LYS A 111 6.32 -0.53 -11.06
N ASN A 112 5.63 -1.21 -10.17
CA ASN A 112 5.47 -2.66 -10.19
C ASN A 112 4.09 -3.03 -10.74
N LYS A 113 4.04 -3.97 -11.70
CA LYS A 113 2.80 -4.36 -12.37
C LYS A 113 1.79 -4.98 -11.40
N ILE A 114 2.24 -5.82 -10.47
CA ILE A 114 1.36 -6.54 -9.53
C ILE A 114 0.61 -5.54 -8.64
N SER A 115 1.36 -4.61 -8.03
CA SER A 115 0.76 -3.57 -7.19
C SER A 115 -0.09 -2.58 -7.99
N ALA A 116 0.35 -2.17 -9.18
CA ALA A 116 -0.42 -1.28 -10.04
C ALA A 116 -1.77 -1.90 -10.43
N ASP A 117 -1.79 -3.17 -10.84
CA ASP A 117 -3.01 -3.91 -11.17
C ASP A 117 -3.93 -4.06 -9.95
N PHE A 118 -3.37 -4.35 -8.76
CA PHE A 118 -4.16 -4.40 -7.52
C PHE A 118 -4.88 -3.07 -7.26
N PHE A 119 -4.16 -1.94 -7.25
CA PHE A 119 -4.76 -0.63 -7.00
C PHE A 119 -5.76 -0.23 -8.08
N PHE A 120 -5.50 -0.57 -9.34
CA PHE A 120 -6.46 -0.35 -10.40
C PHE A 120 -7.79 -1.10 -10.18
N GLN A 121 -7.72 -2.37 -9.73
CA GLN A 121 -8.90 -3.14 -9.36
C GLN A 121 -9.56 -2.60 -8.09
N ALA A 122 -8.78 -2.20 -7.09
CA ALA A 122 -9.27 -1.61 -5.85
C ALA A 122 -10.16 -0.39 -6.14
N TYR A 123 -9.66 0.59 -6.90
CA TYR A 123 -10.40 1.79 -7.25
C TYR A 123 -11.65 1.54 -8.08
N LYS A 124 -11.70 0.44 -8.84
CA LYS A 124 -12.88 0.05 -9.62
C LYS A 124 -13.91 -0.73 -8.81
N ARG A 125 -13.49 -1.51 -7.83
CA ARG A 125 -14.32 -2.59 -7.27
C ARG A 125 -14.60 -2.47 -5.78
N PHE A 126 -13.72 -1.85 -4.98
CA PHE A 126 -13.80 -1.85 -3.52
C PHE A 126 -15.12 -1.29 -2.99
N ARG A 127 -15.70 -0.29 -3.65
CA ARG A 127 -17.03 0.22 -3.30
C ARG A 127 -18.11 -0.87 -3.19
N LYS A 128 -18.00 -1.96 -3.96
CA LYS A 128 -18.98 -3.07 -3.92
C LYS A 128 -18.81 -3.93 -2.68
N TYR A 129 -17.66 -3.85 -2.02
CA TYR A 129 -17.30 -4.66 -0.86
C TYR A 129 -17.20 -3.81 0.41
N ASN A 130 -17.83 -2.64 0.42
CA ASN A 130 -17.81 -1.72 1.56
C ASN A 130 -16.39 -1.32 1.98
N ALA A 131 -15.51 -1.18 0.99
CA ALA A 131 -14.13 -0.79 1.20
C ALA A 131 -13.78 0.47 0.40
N ASP A 132 -12.81 1.22 0.91
CA ASP A 132 -12.22 2.38 0.25
C ASP A 132 -10.70 2.25 0.11
N CYS A 133 -10.13 3.11 -0.72
CA CYS A 133 -8.71 3.16 -0.95
C CYS A 133 -8.25 4.61 -1.02
N THR A 134 -7.29 4.96 -0.19
CA THR A 134 -6.62 6.27 -0.17
C THR A 134 -5.15 6.08 -0.50
N VAL A 135 -4.67 6.86 -1.45
CA VAL A 135 -3.25 6.85 -1.83
C VAL A 135 -2.66 8.25 -1.65
N SER A 136 -1.42 8.32 -1.19
CA SER A 136 -0.65 9.57 -1.13
C SER A 136 0.63 9.47 -1.96
N THR A 137 1.06 10.57 -2.54
CA THR A 137 2.31 10.66 -3.29
C THR A 137 2.84 12.08 -3.27
N GLN A 138 4.15 12.20 -3.25
CA GLN A 138 4.85 13.46 -3.43
C GLN A 138 5.18 13.74 -4.91
N GLN A 139 5.03 12.75 -5.79
CA GLN A 139 5.41 12.82 -7.21
C GLN A 139 4.20 12.55 -8.10
N ILE A 140 3.42 13.58 -8.34
CA ILE A 140 2.22 13.46 -9.18
C ILE A 140 2.56 13.11 -10.63
N ASP A 141 3.68 13.59 -11.13
CA ASP A 141 4.16 13.32 -12.49
C ASP A 141 4.39 11.82 -12.73
N ASP A 142 4.98 11.11 -11.75
CA ASP A 142 5.18 9.66 -11.84
C ASP A 142 3.85 8.92 -11.91
N VAL A 143 2.84 9.40 -11.17
CA VAL A 143 1.48 8.83 -11.24
C VAL A 143 0.82 9.10 -12.60
N LEU A 144 0.95 10.30 -13.13
CA LEU A 144 0.37 10.67 -14.44
C LEU A 144 1.03 9.92 -15.61
N LYS A 145 2.32 9.60 -15.48
CA LYS A 145 3.12 8.90 -16.51
C LYS A 145 3.16 7.38 -16.31
N ALA A 146 2.44 6.85 -15.31
CA ALA A 146 2.40 5.41 -15.05
C ALA A 146 1.94 4.63 -16.29
N PRO A 147 2.51 3.40 -16.55
CA PRO A 147 2.16 2.58 -17.69
C PRO A 147 0.65 2.33 -17.79
N ASP A 148 0.18 2.06 -19.02
CA ASP A 148 -1.22 1.71 -19.32
C ASP A 148 -2.25 2.74 -18.86
N ASN A 149 -1.83 3.99 -18.59
CA ASN A 149 -2.66 5.06 -18.02
C ASN A 149 -3.31 4.69 -16.66
N ILE A 150 -2.77 3.74 -15.94
CA ILE A 150 -3.31 3.27 -14.65
C ILE A 150 -3.42 4.43 -13.66
N GLY A 151 -2.39 5.25 -13.53
CA GLY A 151 -2.42 6.42 -12.63
C GLY A 151 -3.53 7.40 -12.97
N LYS A 152 -3.71 7.73 -14.26
CA LYS A 152 -4.82 8.59 -14.71
C LYS A 152 -6.19 7.98 -14.40
N ALA A 153 -6.32 6.67 -14.56
CA ALA A 153 -7.55 5.95 -14.25
C ALA A 153 -7.85 5.97 -12.74
N ILE A 154 -6.83 5.78 -11.89
CA ILE A 154 -6.97 5.88 -10.42
C ILE A 154 -7.41 7.27 -10.02
N ILE A 155 -6.72 8.31 -10.49
CA ILE A 155 -7.10 9.70 -10.18
C ILE A 155 -8.50 10.01 -10.72
N GLY A 156 -8.84 9.54 -11.93
CA GLY A 156 -10.17 9.72 -12.52
C GLY A 156 -11.28 9.08 -11.68
N ASN A 157 -11.04 7.90 -11.12
CA ASN A 157 -11.99 7.19 -10.27
C ASN A 157 -12.00 7.69 -8.80
N SER A 158 -11.00 8.46 -8.37
CA SER A 158 -10.98 9.05 -7.04
C SER A 158 -12.07 10.11 -6.92
N PHE A 159 -13.03 9.90 -6.02
CA PHE A 159 -14.10 10.87 -5.77
C PHE A 159 -13.59 12.10 -5.02
N THR A 160 -12.67 11.89 -4.10
CA THR A 160 -12.00 12.94 -3.34
C THR A 160 -10.54 13.05 -3.80
N LYS A 161 -10.08 14.29 -4.03
CA LYS A 161 -8.69 14.58 -4.37
C LYS A 161 -8.25 15.78 -3.53
N VAL A 162 -7.06 15.68 -2.92
CA VAL A 162 -6.47 16.74 -2.12
C VAL A 162 -5.11 17.07 -2.70
N PHE A 163 -4.95 18.29 -3.17
CA PHE A 163 -3.67 18.79 -3.71
C PHE A 163 -3.09 19.80 -2.74
N PHE A 164 -2.01 19.43 -2.10
CA PHE A 164 -1.18 20.35 -1.34
C PHE A 164 -0.31 21.20 -2.26
N GLY A 165 0.59 22.02 -1.72
CA GLY A 165 1.41 22.92 -2.50
C GLY A 165 2.16 22.24 -3.65
N LEU A 166 1.95 22.73 -4.87
CA LEU A 166 2.55 22.24 -6.11
C LEU A 166 3.37 23.35 -6.76
N ASP A 167 4.31 22.98 -7.62
CA ASP A 167 4.91 23.96 -8.51
C ASP A 167 3.98 24.28 -9.71
N GLU A 168 4.36 25.28 -10.48
CA GLU A 168 3.52 25.76 -11.59
C GLU A 168 3.40 24.68 -12.69
N THR A 169 4.46 23.92 -12.93
CA THR A 169 4.49 22.84 -13.96
C THR A 169 3.58 21.70 -13.54
N GLU A 170 3.66 21.27 -12.28
CA GLU A 170 2.80 20.23 -11.71
C GLU A 170 1.32 20.65 -11.74
N ALA A 171 1.02 21.88 -11.35
CA ALA A 171 -0.34 22.41 -11.34
C ALA A 171 -0.92 22.52 -12.76
N GLN A 172 -0.11 22.88 -13.75
CA GLN A 172 -0.51 22.85 -15.16
C GLN A 172 -0.69 21.41 -15.67
N GLY A 173 0.18 20.48 -15.28
CA GLY A 173 0.05 19.05 -15.59
C GLY A 173 -1.28 18.48 -15.10
N ILE A 174 -1.65 18.74 -13.84
CA ILE A 174 -2.94 18.36 -13.27
C ILE A 174 -4.11 18.94 -14.05
N SER A 175 -4.03 20.23 -14.38
CA SER A 175 -5.09 20.92 -15.12
C SER A 175 -5.32 20.32 -16.50
N ASN A 176 -4.25 20.00 -17.21
CA ASN A 176 -4.29 19.51 -18.59
C ASN A 176 -4.62 18.01 -18.65
N GLU A 177 -3.88 17.19 -17.88
CA GLU A 177 -3.97 15.73 -17.95
C GLU A 177 -5.26 15.18 -17.31
N LEU A 178 -5.69 15.80 -16.20
CA LEU A 178 -6.90 15.39 -15.48
C LEU A 178 -8.14 16.18 -15.87
N LYS A 179 -8.01 17.15 -16.78
CA LYS A 179 -9.10 18.08 -17.18
C LYS A 179 -9.74 18.81 -16.00
N LEU A 180 -8.98 18.96 -14.91
CA LEU A 180 -9.39 19.74 -13.74
C LEU A 180 -9.11 21.22 -14.00
N LYS A 181 -9.98 21.90 -14.72
CA LYS A 181 -9.81 23.32 -15.06
C LYS A 181 -9.64 24.17 -13.79
N LEU A 182 -8.38 24.45 -13.42
CA LEU A 182 -8.06 25.34 -12.30
C LEU A 182 -8.31 26.79 -12.70
N THR A 183 -8.96 27.55 -11.83
CA THR A 183 -9.07 28.99 -11.97
C THR A 183 -7.73 29.66 -11.64
N LYS A 184 -7.52 30.89 -12.11
CA LYS A 184 -6.31 31.67 -11.77
C LYS A 184 -6.12 31.81 -10.25
N LYS A 185 -7.22 31.92 -9.49
CA LYS A 185 -7.18 32.02 -8.02
C LYS A 185 -6.80 30.68 -7.35
N GLU A 186 -7.23 29.55 -7.91
CA GLU A 186 -6.86 28.20 -7.42
C GLU A 186 -5.39 27.91 -7.75
N LEU A 187 -4.96 28.25 -8.97
CA LEU A 187 -3.57 28.10 -9.39
C LEU A 187 -2.64 28.90 -8.47
N SER A 188 -2.87 30.19 -8.28
CA SER A 188 -2.08 31.03 -7.39
C SER A 188 -2.07 30.53 -5.94
N PHE A 189 -3.19 29.96 -5.47
CA PHE A 189 -3.30 29.42 -4.14
C PHE A 189 -2.41 28.17 -3.96
N ILE A 190 -2.49 27.21 -4.89
CA ILE A 190 -1.76 25.94 -4.78
C ILE A 190 -0.25 26.12 -5.01
N THR A 191 0.14 27.06 -5.89
CA THR A 191 1.56 27.36 -6.16
C THR A 191 2.22 28.22 -5.08
N SER A 192 1.43 28.80 -4.15
CA SER A 192 2.00 29.50 -2.98
C SER A 192 2.70 28.58 -1.99
N LYS A 193 2.46 27.25 -2.07
CA LYS A 193 3.07 26.18 -1.25
C LYS A 193 3.06 26.46 0.26
N ARG A 194 1.97 27.08 0.76
CA ARG A 194 1.86 27.34 2.20
C ARG A 194 1.60 26.04 2.94
N GLN A 195 2.29 25.87 4.05
CA GLN A 195 2.17 24.66 4.89
C GLN A 195 0.73 24.45 5.36
N GLY A 196 0.26 23.21 5.21
CA GLY A 196 -1.11 22.83 5.59
C GLY A 196 -2.22 23.29 4.65
N GLU A 197 -1.94 24.20 3.70
CA GLU A 197 -2.96 24.63 2.73
C GLU A 197 -3.10 23.64 1.58
N ALA A 198 -4.33 23.31 1.22
CA ALA A 198 -4.61 22.38 0.13
C ALA A 198 -5.89 22.75 -0.63
N LEU A 199 -5.96 22.33 -1.89
CA LEU A 199 -7.16 22.42 -2.71
C LEU A 199 -7.86 21.06 -2.71
N LEU A 200 -9.04 21.01 -2.12
CA LEU A 200 -9.91 19.85 -2.02
C LEU A 200 -10.89 19.80 -3.18
N PHE A 201 -10.96 18.67 -3.85
CA PHE A 201 -12.02 18.30 -4.78
C PHE A 201 -12.81 17.14 -4.19
N HIS A 202 -14.13 17.29 -4.11
CA HIS A 202 -15.03 16.23 -3.67
C HIS A 202 -16.19 16.14 -4.66
N GLY A 203 -16.12 15.19 -5.57
CA GLY A 203 -16.99 15.14 -6.73
C GLY A 203 -16.86 16.41 -7.57
N THR A 204 -17.94 17.18 -7.69
CA THR A 204 -17.98 18.46 -8.42
C THR A 204 -17.67 19.67 -7.54
N LYS A 205 -17.63 19.49 -6.21
CA LYS A 205 -17.38 20.59 -5.27
C LYS A 205 -15.88 20.79 -5.09
N ARG A 206 -15.51 22.05 -4.82
CA ARG A 206 -14.12 22.47 -4.58
C ARG A 206 -14.06 23.36 -3.36
N ALA A 207 -12.99 23.23 -2.59
CA ALA A 207 -12.73 24.09 -1.44
C ALA A 207 -11.24 24.32 -1.27
N LYS A 208 -10.86 25.50 -0.84
CA LYS A 208 -9.54 25.75 -0.25
C LYS A 208 -9.64 25.37 1.21
N ILE A 209 -8.74 24.53 1.66
CA ILE A 209 -8.70 24.05 3.04
C ILE A 209 -7.34 24.38 3.66
N LYS A 210 -7.33 24.49 4.97
CA LYS A 210 -6.12 24.50 5.79
C LYS A 210 -6.25 23.39 6.81
N VAL A 211 -5.24 22.54 6.86
CA VAL A 211 -5.13 21.46 7.84
C VAL A 211 -4.33 21.99 9.02
N ASP A 212 -4.98 22.12 10.16
CA ASP A 212 -4.34 22.47 11.42
C ASP A 212 -4.41 21.24 12.35
N LEU A 213 -3.29 20.86 12.92
CA LEU A 213 -3.22 19.75 13.87
C LEU A 213 -3.72 20.21 15.24
N THR A 214 -4.50 19.38 15.90
CA THR A 214 -4.75 19.53 17.35
C THR A 214 -3.46 19.31 18.13
N GLN A 215 -3.42 19.76 19.38
CA GLN A 215 -2.25 19.57 20.26
C GLN A 215 -1.89 18.08 20.40
N GLU A 216 -2.89 17.21 20.49
CA GLU A 216 -2.68 15.76 20.60
C GLU A 216 -2.16 15.14 19.31
N GLU A 217 -2.72 15.51 18.15
CA GLU A 217 -2.22 15.08 16.84
C GLU A 217 -0.78 15.57 16.62
N MET A 218 -0.49 16.82 16.94
CA MET A 218 0.88 17.37 16.85
C MET A 218 1.87 16.58 17.70
N ARG A 219 1.49 16.24 18.94
CA ARG A 219 2.30 15.42 19.84
C ARG A 219 2.63 14.05 19.26
N LEU A 220 1.69 13.44 18.54
CA LEU A 220 1.85 12.10 17.95
C LEU A 220 2.56 12.12 16.60
N LEU A 221 2.17 13.04 15.73
CA LEU A 221 2.59 13.08 14.34
C LEU A 221 3.83 13.93 14.09
N ASN A 222 4.01 15.00 14.88
CA ASN A 222 5.14 15.91 14.77
C ASN A 222 5.77 16.22 16.14
N PRO A 223 6.36 15.22 16.81
CA PRO A 223 6.87 15.36 18.18
C PRO A 223 7.99 16.39 18.32
N GLY A 224 8.75 16.67 17.26
CA GLY A 224 9.80 17.70 17.27
C GLY A 224 9.21 19.10 17.37
N GLU A 225 8.26 19.44 16.49
CA GLU A 225 7.57 20.74 16.52
C GLU A 225 6.77 20.93 17.81
N TYR A 226 6.17 19.85 18.33
CA TYR A 226 5.49 19.88 19.63
C TYR A 226 6.46 20.26 20.77
N GLU A 227 7.67 19.67 20.79
CA GLU A 227 8.69 19.96 21.78
C GLU A 227 9.16 21.43 21.67
N ASP A 228 9.35 21.93 20.44
CA ASP A 228 9.74 23.32 20.18
C ASP A 228 8.68 24.34 20.65
N ILE A 229 7.40 24.02 20.47
CA ILE A 229 6.31 24.93 20.83
C ILE A 229 5.97 24.85 22.33
N TYR A 230 5.95 23.66 22.91
CA TYR A 230 5.45 23.43 24.27
C TYR A 230 6.55 23.14 25.30
N GLY A 231 7.80 22.98 24.87
CA GLY A 231 8.95 22.73 25.78
C GLY A 231 8.92 21.35 26.44
N VAL A 232 8.09 20.43 25.96
CA VAL A 232 7.91 19.07 26.54
C VAL A 232 8.19 18.01 25.47
N SER A 233 9.14 17.10 25.77
CA SER A 233 9.44 16.00 24.84
C SER A 233 8.41 14.86 24.93
N PRO A 234 7.60 14.65 23.89
CA PRO A 234 6.58 13.59 23.88
C PRO A 234 7.19 12.18 23.76
N LYS A 235 8.46 12.05 23.38
CA LYS A 235 9.13 10.75 23.22
C LYS A 235 9.17 9.91 24.50
N LYS A 236 9.26 10.56 25.68
CA LYS A 236 9.25 9.85 26.97
C LYS A 236 7.89 9.27 27.31
N GLU A 237 6.80 9.97 26.97
CA GLU A 237 5.43 9.55 27.27
C GLU A 237 4.95 8.44 26.31
N ILE A 238 5.28 8.55 25.04
CA ILE A 238 4.94 7.51 24.04
C ILE A 238 5.62 6.19 24.37
N ASN A 239 6.89 6.20 24.76
CA ASN A 239 7.61 5.01 25.20
C ASN A 239 7.00 4.35 26.45
N TRP A 240 6.42 5.14 27.37
CA TRP A 240 5.72 4.62 28.53
C TRP A 240 4.39 3.96 28.16
N LEU A 241 3.60 4.59 27.26
CA LEU A 241 2.34 4.03 26.75
C LEU A 241 2.53 2.74 25.97
N LEU A 242 3.59 2.63 25.17
CA LEU A 242 3.92 1.41 24.43
C LEU A 242 4.39 0.29 25.38
N ARG A 243 5.13 0.60 26.45
CA ARG A 243 5.57 -0.39 27.45
C ARG A 243 4.44 -0.89 28.34
N SER A 244 3.42 -0.08 28.61
CA SER A 244 2.27 -0.48 29.44
C SER A 244 1.24 -1.36 28.73
N LYS A 245 1.33 -1.53 27.40
CA LYS A 245 0.46 -2.41 26.59
C LYS A 245 1.09 -3.77 26.21
N ILE A 246 2.32 -4.04 26.65
CA ILE A 246 3.08 -5.28 26.37
C ILE A 246 3.21 -6.14 27.65
N GLN A 247 2.32 -5.98 28.62
CA GLN A 247 2.19 -6.91 29.75
C GLN A 247 0.94 -7.76 29.63
#